data_8e6c05273c5dd6671bc025f3e1a77539
#
_entry.id   8e6c05273c5dd6671bc025f3e1a77539
#
_cell.length_a   1.000
_cell.length_b   1.000
_cell.length_c   1.000
_cell.angle_alpha   90.00
_cell.angle_beta   90.00
_cell.angle_gamma   90.00
#
_symmetry.space_group_name_H-M   'P 1'
#
loop_
_entity.id
_entity.type
_entity.pdbx_description
1 polymer ?
#
loop_
_entity_poly.entity_id
_entity_poly.type
_entity_poly.pdbx_seq_one_letter_code
_entity_poly.pdbx_strand_id
1 'polypeptide(L)'
;MRNNNAKSGIITILPDGRGIINSTNDKFEKVFVSKVHLNGAFDQDEVKYTVQRSYHSSFKKAKIIQILKRKKNTFTGRVYNEGKNIFIIVSPNQSKNIKLIKYSRPITDFTVVKIDIVDWNERGPFAHGEINEVIAQPNDPLADHLYVVNKYVINGLLKVDSGFENFDLDGFISDQKDRIDYSLLNTFSIDPDDAQDFDDAISIKFQKDIYELIIHIADVTAFVDEGSSIDHVALQNSNSYYFPEKSYHMLPYELATKYCSLVPNEKRLAVSLYFELTSDGDVVSQQAHLSTIKNKNRMTYGQVNELLSKSENIQKHEDIFLLYEIHKKLKSKRLKEGALNLSGGESTFEFDHQGSPLKIIDKKQSVSHSMVEECMLLANKYAATLLSSKSLPIFRNHDMPSRRAFLKIESLISAFSDKPKNFNDFIGSIRSTKKRGVFSKLILKNLKRAEYSLTNKGHYGLSFDTYIHFTSPIRRYADLHCHRLLKNVLNNQKTPQIGSVDKIIKKINQNEQKAKNAENEYNRLKKIKYIKLNQEKIFSCTIESLSKKYILVNINEANFTATLSTSYLKHDRYRLARNKHALVGQFSNKTYKIGDELKVGINKC
;
A
#
# COMPACT_ATOMS: atom_id res chain seq x y z
N MET A 1 -14.07 -11.18 47.20
CA MET A 1 -14.94 -10.77 46.08
C MET A 1 -14.07 -10.48 44.86
N ARG A 2 -14.05 -11.38 43.88
CA ARG A 2 -13.29 -11.18 42.63
C ARG A 2 -14.09 -10.24 41.74
N ASN A 3 -13.65 -9.00 41.63
CA ASN A 3 -14.20 -8.05 40.67
C ASN A 3 -13.96 -8.58 39.25
N ASN A 4 -14.98 -9.20 38.68
CA ASN A 4 -15.02 -9.65 37.30
C ASN A 4 -15.21 -8.46 36.36
N ASN A 5 -14.21 -7.61 36.20
CA ASN A 5 -14.18 -6.55 35.17
C ASN A 5 -13.84 -7.16 33.79
N ALA A 6 -14.58 -8.16 33.38
CA ALA A 6 -14.45 -8.71 32.05
C ALA A 6 -15.20 -7.80 31.06
N LYS A 7 -14.46 -7.35 30.03
CA LYS A 7 -14.96 -6.51 28.94
C LYS A 7 -15.12 -7.34 27.67
N SER A 8 -15.88 -6.84 26.70
CA SER A 8 -16.00 -7.43 25.37
C SER A 8 -15.42 -6.48 24.30
N GLY A 9 -15.02 -7.07 23.17
CA GLY A 9 -14.50 -6.31 22.07
C GLY A 9 -14.15 -7.19 20.86
N ILE A 10 -13.81 -6.53 19.75
CA ILE A 10 -13.41 -7.19 18.51
C ILE A 10 -11.89 -7.19 18.44
N ILE A 11 -11.29 -8.38 18.22
CA ILE A 11 -9.84 -8.49 18.10
C ILE A 11 -9.39 -8.33 16.65
N THR A 12 -8.29 -7.58 16.46
CA THR A 12 -7.53 -7.53 15.20
C THR A 12 -6.18 -8.18 15.43
N ILE A 13 -5.85 -9.21 14.66
CA ILE A 13 -4.55 -9.89 14.72
C ILE A 13 -3.53 -9.15 13.88
N LEU A 14 -2.42 -8.80 14.49
CA LEU A 14 -1.30 -8.12 13.82
C LEU A 14 -0.42 -9.13 13.07
N PRO A 15 0.37 -8.68 12.06
CA PRO A 15 1.26 -9.56 11.29
C PRO A 15 2.30 -10.30 12.15
N ASP A 16 2.66 -9.77 13.31
CA ASP A 16 3.59 -10.40 14.28
C ASP A 16 2.91 -11.40 15.25
N GLY A 17 1.63 -11.64 15.08
CA GLY A 17 0.83 -12.57 15.87
C GLY A 17 0.32 -12.01 17.20
N ARG A 18 0.55 -10.72 17.50
CA ARG A 18 -0.10 -10.03 18.61
C ARG A 18 -1.51 -9.59 18.23
N GLY A 19 -2.34 -9.25 19.20
CA GLY A 19 -3.68 -8.73 18.95
C GLY A 19 -3.89 -7.33 19.50
N ILE A 20 -4.83 -6.62 18.90
CA ILE A 20 -5.41 -5.38 19.44
C ILE A 20 -6.91 -5.60 19.55
N ILE A 21 -7.45 -5.40 20.76
CA ILE A 21 -8.91 -5.43 20.98
C ILE A 21 -9.41 -4.00 20.95
N ASN A 22 -10.41 -3.73 20.10
CA ASN A 22 -11.23 -2.53 20.14
C ASN A 22 -12.44 -2.83 21.04
N SER A 23 -12.55 -2.12 22.16
CA SER A 23 -13.63 -2.32 23.13
C SER A 23 -15.00 -2.00 22.50
N THR A 24 -16.01 -2.81 22.79
CA THR A 24 -17.40 -2.50 22.40
C THR A 24 -18.03 -1.46 23.29
N ASN A 25 -17.55 -1.31 24.54
CA ASN A 25 -18.10 -0.41 25.55
C ASN A 25 -17.44 0.98 25.55
N ASP A 26 -16.25 1.10 24.96
CA ASP A 26 -15.52 2.37 24.85
C ASP A 26 -14.83 2.43 23.48
N LYS A 27 -15.37 3.23 22.57
CA LYS A 27 -14.89 3.36 21.17
C LYS A 27 -13.43 3.80 21.04
N PHE A 28 -12.85 4.36 22.08
CA PHE A 28 -11.48 4.88 22.10
C PHE A 28 -10.48 3.95 22.80
N GLU A 29 -10.97 2.91 23.50
CA GLU A 29 -10.10 2.00 24.24
C GLU A 29 -9.53 0.91 23.33
N LYS A 30 -8.23 1.02 23.02
CA LYS A 30 -7.43 -0.04 22.35
C LYS A 30 -6.59 -0.77 23.38
N VAL A 31 -6.73 -2.10 23.43
CA VAL A 31 -6.02 -2.94 24.41
C VAL A 31 -5.19 -3.98 23.69
N PHE A 32 -3.91 -4.11 24.08
CA PHE A 32 -2.96 -5.04 23.44
C PHE A 32 -3.03 -6.43 24.05
N VAL A 33 -2.96 -7.46 23.18
CA VAL A 33 -2.92 -8.87 23.59
C VAL A 33 -1.65 -9.49 23.03
N SER A 34 -0.85 -10.13 23.89
CA SER A 34 0.31 -10.89 23.45
C SER A 34 -0.13 -12.22 22.80
N LYS A 35 0.72 -12.79 21.92
CA LYS A 35 0.44 -14.04 21.21
C LYS A 35 0.02 -15.17 22.17
N VAL A 36 0.65 -15.30 23.32
CA VAL A 36 0.36 -16.34 24.34
C VAL A 36 -0.99 -16.12 25.06
N HIS A 37 -1.57 -14.94 24.97
CA HIS A 37 -2.84 -14.59 25.62
C HIS A 37 -4.02 -14.48 24.65
N LEU A 38 -3.86 -14.90 23.39
CA LEU A 38 -4.92 -14.88 22.37
C LEU A 38 -5.99 -15.94 22.61
N ASN A 39 -5.68 -17.00 23.36
CA ASN A 39 -6.63 -18.07 23.73
C ASN A 39 -7.39 -18.63 22.52
N GLY A 40 -6.70 -18.88 21.40
CA GLY A 40 -7.29 -19.43 20.19
C GLY A 40 -8.15 -18.45 19.37
N ALA A 41 -8.11 -17.14 19.67
CA ALA A 41 -8.82 -16.14 18.87
C ALA A 41 -8.20 -15.97 17.49
N PHE A 42 -9.05 -15.78 16.48
CA PHE A 42 -8.70 -15.42 15.11
C PHE A 42 -9.08 -13.97 14.84
N ASP A 43 -8.62 -13.46 13.70
CA ASP A 43 -8.86 -12.06 13.31
C ASP A 43 -10.36 -11.76 13.20
N GLN A 44 -10.77 -10.61 13.77
CA GLN A 44 -12.14 -10.11 13.82
C GLN A 44 -13.13 -10.95 14.69
N ASP A 45 -12.65 -11.88 15.49
CA ASP A 45 -13.50 -12.56 16.47
C ASP A 45 -13.99 -11.57 17.53
N GLU A 46 -15.21 -11.76 18.02
CA GLU A 46 -15.72 -11.07 19.21
C GLU A 46 -15.26 -11.84 20.46
N VAL A 47 -14.59 -11.15 21.36
CA VAL A 47 -13.91 -11.78 22.50
C VAL A 47 -14.28 -11.14 23.82
N LYS A 48 -14.31 -11.95 24.87
CA LYS A 48 -14.35 -11.51 26.26
C LYS A 48 -12.93 -11.50 26.82
N TYR A 49 -12.52 -10.41 27.44
CA TYR A 49 -11.15 -10.22 27.90
C TYR A 49 -11.09 -9.54 29.27
N THR A 50 -9.95 -9.72 29.95
CA THR A 50 -9.60 -9.02 31.19
C THR A 50 -8.37 -8.15 30.96
N VAL A 51 -8.40 -6.93 31.51
CA VAL A 51 -7.26 -6.01 31.45
C VAL A 51 -6.27 -6.36 32.57
N GLN A 52 -5.02 -6.57 32.21
CA GLN A 52 -3.93 -6.82 33.17
C GLN A 52 -3.40 -5.49 33.68
N ARG A 53 -3.24 -5.35 34.99
CA ARG A 53 -2.54 -4.21 35.58
C ARG A 53 -1.06 -4.25 35.18
N SER A 54 -0.58 -3.20 34.53
CA SER A 54 0.82 -3.03 34.15
C SER A 54 1.34 -1.72 34.71
N TYR A 55 2.29 -1.81 35.64
CA TYR A 55 2.90 -0.63 36.29
C TYR A 55 3.95 0.07 35.41
N HIS A 56 4.38 -0.53 34.29
CA HIS A 56 5.51 -0.04 33.48
C HIS A 56 5.20 0.15 31.97
N SER A 57 3.94 0.10 31.52
CA SER A 57 3.64 0.31 30.12
C SER A 57 2.51 1.32 29.92
N SER A 58 2.71 2.23 28.98
CA SER A 58 1.71 3.21 28.54
C SER A 58 0.50 2.58 27.83
N PHE A 59 0.51 1.27 27.59
CA PHE A 59 -0.57 0.55 26.92
C PHE A 59 -1.19 -0.48 27.85
N LYS A 60 -2.54 -0.49 27.90
CA LYS A 60 -3.27 -1.53 28.61
C LYS A 60 -3.04 -2.86 27.90
N LYS A 61 -2.68 -3.90 28.68
CA LYS A 61 -2.54 -5.27 28.19
C LYS A 61 -3.75 -6.09 28.60
N ALA A 62 -4.15 -7.06 27.76
CA ALA A 62 -5.26 -7.95 28.09
C ALA A 62 -4.90 -9.41 27.87
N LYS A 63 -5.72 -10.28 28.51
CA LYS A 63 -5.81 -11.71 28.25
C LYS A 63 -7.24 -12.03 27.80
N ILE A 64 -7.37 -12.72 26.68
CA ILE A 64 -8.66 -13.23 26.23
C ILE A 64 -9.04 -14.42 27.12
N ILE A 65 -10.27 -14.39 27.65
CA ILE A 65 -10.81 -15.45 28.50
C ILE A 65 -11.79 -16.34 27.76
N GLN A 66 -12.51 -15.78 26.76
CA GLN A 66 -13.50 -16.50 25.99
C GLN A 66 -13.67 -15.88 24.61
N ILE A 67 -13.96 -16.70 23.62
CA ILE A 67 -14.45 -16.28 22.31
C ILE A 67 -15.98 -16.24 22.39
N LEU A 68 -16.56 -15.06 22.18
CA LEU A 68 -18.02 -14.89 22.24
C LEU A 68 -18.66 -15.25 20.90
N LYS A 69 -18.04 -14.81 19.80
CA LYS A 69 -18.53 -15.07 18.45
C LYS A 69 -17.38 -15.17 17.46
N ARG A 70 -17.39 -16.21 16.66
CA ARG A 70 -16.46 -16.36 15.53
C ARG A 70 -16.90 -15.49 14.36
N LYS A 71 -15.96 -14.78 13.77
CA LYS A 71 -16.24 -13.98 12.57
C LYS A 71 -16.37 -14.85 11.33
N LYS A 72 -15.57 -15.91 11.24
CA LYS A 72 -15.48 -16.81 10.09
C LYS A 72 -15.32 -18.25 10.58
N ASN A 73 -15.90 -19.18 9.82
CA ASN A 73 -15.64 -20.61 9.96
C ASN A 73 -14.94 -21.19 8.72
N THR A 74 -14.91 -20.43 7.62
CA THR A 74 -14.25 -20.84 6.37
C THR A 74 -12.95 -20.07 6.18
N PHE A 75 -11.87 -20.78 5.85
CA PHE A 75 -10.55 -20.19 5.65
C PHE A 75 -9.87 -20.75 4.40
N THR A 76 -9.02 -19.94 3.78
CA THR A 76 -8.05 -20.39 2.78
C THR A 76 -6.71 -20.60 3.47
N GLY A 77 -6.11 -21.76 3.28
CA GLY A 77 -4.84 -22.11 3.89
C GLY A 77 -3.99 -23.01 3.00
N ARG A 78 -2.83 -23.38 3.52
CA ARG A 78 -1.92 -24.34 2.88
C ARG A 78 -1.77 -25.58 3.74
N VAL A 79 -1.72 -26.72 3.09
CA VAL A 79 -1.48 -28.02 3.71
C VAL A 79 -0.05 -28.09 4.23
N TYR A 80 0.10 -28.67 5.42
CA TYR A 80 1.37 -29.01 6.03
C TYR A 80 1.27 -30.40 6.68
N ASN A 81 2.04 -31.35 6.18
CA ASN A 81 2.06 -32.72 6.68
C ASN A 81 3.08 -32.84 7.83
N GLU A 82 2.66 -33.36 8.98
CA GLU A 82 3.51 -33.64 10.12
C GLU A 82 3.28 -35.08 10.64
N GLY A 83 4.09 -36.00 10.18
CA GLY A 83 3.92 -37.42 10.46
C GLY A 83 2.56 -37.96 9.96
N LYS A 84 1.73 -38.42 10.89
CA LYS A 84 0.36 -38.91 10.58
C LYS A 84 -0.70 -37.79 10.59
N ASN A 85 -0.34 -36.57 10.95
CA ASN A 85 -1.28 -35.46 11.04
C ASN A 85 -1.12 -34.52 9.86
N ILE A 86 -2.24 -34.00 9.38
CA ILE A 86 -2.28 -32.95 8.36
C ILE A 86 -2.82 -31.70 9.02
N PHE A 87 -2.07 -30.62 8.91
CA PHE A 87 -2.43 -29.30 9.42
C PHE A 87 -2.68 -28.32 8.29
N ILE A 88 -3.52 -27.33 8.55
CA ILE A 88 -3.75 -26.23 7.62
C ILE A 88 -3.21 -24.95 8.24
N ILE A 89 -2.31 -24.33 7.51
CA ILE A 89 -1.72 -23.04 7.87
C ILE A 89 -2.43 -21.94 7.10
N VAL A 90 -3.27 -21.18 7.79
CA VAL A 90 -4.00 -20.02 7.25
C VAL A 90 -3.22 -18.71 7.46
N SER A 91 -2.33 -18.70 8.45
CA SER A 91 -1.41 -17.59 8.72
C SER A 91 -0.18 -18.11 9.48
N PRO A 92 1.02 -17.59 9.20
CA PRO A 92 2.25 -17.98 9.92
C PRO A 92 2.17 -17.77 11.44
N ASN A 93 1.28 -16.89 11.89
CA ASN A 93 1.11 -16.51 13.29
C ASN A 93 -0.29 -16.84 13.83
N GLN A 94 -0.96 -17.86 13.24
CA GLN A 94 -2.27 -18.29 13.74
C GLN A 94 -2.16 -18.71 15.22
N SER A 95 -3.19 -18.40 15.99
CA SER A 95 -3.21 -18.62 17.43
C SER A 95 -3.51 -20.08 17.81
N LYS A 96 -4.10 -20.83 16.89
CA LYS A 96 -4.48 -22.24 17.05
C LYS A 96 -4.28 -22.96 15.73
N ASN A 97 -3.61 -24.11 15.75
CA ASN A 97 -3.42 -24.93 14.56
C ASN A 97 -4.75 -25.63 14.20
N ILE A 98 -4.97 -25.80 12.90
CA ILE A 98 -6.15 -26.47 12.36
C ILE A 98 -5.72 -27.84 11.86
N LYS A 99 -6.21 -28.90 12.51
CA LYS A 99 -5.96 -30.28 12.12
C LYS A 99 -7.07 -30.73 11.16
N LEU A 100 -6.67 -31.35 10.06
CA LEU A 100 -7.60 -31.94 9.11
C LEU A 100 -8.10 -33.29 9.67
N ILE A 101 -9.43 -33.50 9.72
CA ILE A 101 -10.03 -34.69 10.27
C ILE A 101 -10.59 -35.66 9.23
N LYS A 102 -10.89 -35.17 8.02
CA LYS A 102 -11.47 -35.96 6.94
C LYS A 102 -10.84 -35.60 5.61
N TYR A 103 -10.26 -36.54 4.92
CA TYR A 103 -9.69 -36.38 3.59
C TYR A 103 -9.67 -37.70 2.86
N SER A 104 -10.05 -37.68 1.59
CA SER A 104 -10.24 -38.89 0.78
C SER A 104 -9.00 -39.33 0.00
N ARG A 105 -7.94 -38.53 -0.06
CA ARG A 105 -6.70 -38.78 -0.83
C ARG A 105 -5.49 -38.18 -0.11
N PRO A 106 -4.27 -38.73 -0.33
CA PRO A 106 -3.04 -38.09 0.09
C PRO A 106 -2.96 -36.68 -0.49
N ILE A 107 -2.71 -35.68 0.37
CA ILE A 107 -2.62 -34.28 -0.03
C ILE A 107 -1.18 -33.82 0.17
N THR A 108 -0.60 -33.26 -0.88
CA THR A 108 0.78 -32.79 -0.89
C THR A 108 0.94 -31.52 -0.06
N ASP A 109 2.10 -31.37 0.60
CA ASP A 109 2.45 -30.13 1.28
C ASP A 109 2.33 -28.93 0.34
N PHE A 110 1.92 -27.79 0.93
CA PHE A 110 1.69 -26.51 0.26
C PHE A 110 0.49 -26.46 -0.70
N THR A 111 -0.26 -27.55 -0.89
CA THR A 111 -1.56 -27.51 -1.60
C THR A 111 -2.41 -26.39 -1.00
N VAL A 112 -2.96 -25.54 -1.84
CA VAL A 112 -3.87 -24.45 -1.44
C VAL A 112 -5.27 -24.99 -1.34
N VAL A 113 -5.89 -24.86 -0.18
CA VAL A 113 -7.22 -25.38 0.11
C VAL A 113 -8.12 -24.34 0.75
N LYS A 114 -9.41 -24.45 0.49
CA LYS A 114 -10.47 -23.82 1.26
C LYS A 114 -11.03 -24.85 2.23
N ILE A 115 -11.09 -24.47 3.50
CA ILE A 115 -11.51 -25.36 4.58
C ILE A 115 -12.66 -24.77 5.38
N ASP A 116 -13.53 -25.61 5.90
CA ASP A 116 -14.53 -25.26 6.89
C ASP A 116 -14.13 -25.83 8.25
N ILE A 117 -14.19 -24.99 9.28
CA ILE A 117 -13.99 -25.43 10.67
C ILE A 117 -15.27 -26.10 11.14
N VAL A 118 -15.19 -27.39 11.41
CA VAL A 118 -16.32 -28.19 11.91
C VAL A 118 -16.37 -28.24 13.44
N ASP A 119 -15.18 -28.11 14.08
CA ASP A 119 -15.08 -28.05 15.54
C ASP A 119 -13.90 -27.18 15.96
N TRP A 120 -14.18 -26.13 16.72
CA TRP A 120 -13.14 -25.24 17.25
C TRP A 120 -12.36 -25.88 18.41
N ASN A 121 -12.88 -26.97 18.99
CA ASN A 121 -12.27 -27.76 20.07
C ASN A 121 -11.62 -26.83 21.12
N GLU A 122 -12.43 -25.99 21.77
CA GLU A 122 -11.96 -24.86 22.59
C GLU A 122 -10.94 -25.27 23.66
N ARG A 123 -11.08 -26.45 24.24
CA ARG A 123 -10.21 -26.98 25.29
C ARG A 123 -8.98 -27.73 24.77
N GLY A 124 -9.02 -28.18 23.52
CA GLY A 124 -7.93 -28.93 22.88
C GLY A 124 -6.90 -28.06 22.19
N PRO A 125 -5.74 -28.63 21.81
CA PRO A 125 -4.64 -27.91 21.18
C PRO A 125 -4.93 -27.49 19.73
N PHE A 126 -5.84 -28.17 19.04
CA PHE A 126 -6.13 -27.98 17.62
C PHE A 126 -7.62 -27.73 17.39
N ALA A 127 -7.96 -26.87 16.45
CA ALA A 127 -9.27 -26.86 15.82
C ALA A 127 -9.34 -27.98 14.77
N HIS A 128 -10.53 -28.43 14.43
CA HIS A 128 -10.76 -29.49 13.44
C HIS A 128 -11.42 -28.88 12.20
N GLY A 129 -10.88 -29.19 11.04
CA GLY A 129 -11.38 -28.69 9.76
C GLY A 129 -11.55 -29.81 8.72
N GLU A 130 -12.41 -29.56 7.76
CA GLU A 130 -12.61 -30.39 6.57
C GLU A 130 -12.32 -29.55 5.32
N ILE A 131 -11.76 -30.18 4.27
CA ILE A 131 -11.54 -29.50 2.99
C ILE A 131 -12.87 -29.38 2.26
N ASN A 132 -13.21 -28.13 1.95
CA ASN A 132 -14.34 -27.78 1.11
C ASN A 132 -13.92 -27.83 -0.37
N GLU A 133 -12.73 -27.27 -0.69
CA GLU A 133 -12.24 -27.12 -2.06
C GLU A 133 -10.71 -27.18 -2.10
N VAL A 134 -10.16 -27.87 -3.10
CA VAL A 134 -8.74 -27.77 -3.46
C VAL A 134 -8.61 -26.69 -4.53
N ILE A 135 -7.98 -25.57 -4.15
CA ILE A 135 -7.88 -24.37 -5.00
C ILE A 135 -6.71 -24.49 -6.00
N ALA A 136 -5.54 -24.95 -5.52
CA ALA A 136 -4.37 -25.10 -6.37
C ALA A 136 -3.39 -26.14 -5.82
N GLN A 137 -2.69 -26.84 -6.71
CA GLN A 137 -1.60 -27.75 -6.35
C GLN A 137 -0.29 -26.94 -6.14
N PRO A 138 0.71 -27.49 -5.42
CA PRO A 138 1.95 -26.77 -5.10
C PRO A 138 2.77 -26.37 -6.34
N ASN A 139 2.65 -27.14 -7.41
CA ASN A 139 3.35 -26.92 -8.68
C ASN A 139 2.57 -26.04 -9.68
N ASP A 140 1.36 -25.60 -9.32
CA ASP A 140 0.59 -24.66 -10.13
C ASP A 140 1.30 -23.31 -10.14
N PRO A 141 1.62 -22.75 -11.33
CA PRO A 141 2.21 -21.41 -11.47
C PRO A 141 1.44 -20.31 -10.75
N LEU A 142 0.12 -20.47 -10.69
CA LEU A 142 -0.80 -19.51 -10.08
C LEU A 142 -1.08 -19.78 -8.59
N ALA A 143 -0.49 -20.82 -7.97
CA ALA A 143 -0.81 -21.23 -6.61
C ALA A 143 -0.69 -20.08 -5.57
N ASP A 144 0.38 -19.26 -5.68
CA ASP A 144 0.57 -18.11 -4.78
C ASP A 144 -0.49 -17.04 -5.01
N HIS A 145 -0.79 -16.73 -6.26
CA HIS A 145 -1.83 -15.78 -6.65
C HIS A 145 -3.21 -16.25 -6.16
N LEU A 146 -3.58 -17.49 -6.48
CA LEU A 146 -4.86 -18.10 -6.07
C LEU A 146 -5.01 -18.15 -4.54
N TYR A 147 -3.92 -18.46 -3.82
CA TYR A 147 -3.92 -18.40 -2.36
C TYR A 147 -4.28 -17.00 -1.85
N VAL A 148 -3.61 -15.96 -2.36
CA VAL A 148 -3.82 -14.58 -1.90
C VAL A 148 -5.20 -14.07 -2.26
N VAL A 149 -5.65 -14.26 -3.51
CA VAL A 149 -6.96 -13.73 -3.93
C VAL A 149 -8.13 -14.41 -3.22
N ASN A 150 -8.02 -15.71 -2.92
CA ASN A 150 -9.02 -16.42 -2.13
C ASN A 150 -8.97 -16.04 -0.65
N LYS A 151 -7.79 -15.97 -0.04
CA LYS A 151 -7.62 -15.59 1.36
C LYS A 151 -8.18 -14.20 1.66
N TYR A 152 -7.93 -13.24 0.79
CA TYR A 152 -8.41 -11.87 0.91
C TYR A 152 -9.75 -11.64 0.22
N VAL A 153 -10.39 -12.68 -0.32
CA VAL A 153 -11.68 -12.59 -1.01
C VAL A 153 -11.66 -11.51 -2.11
N ILE A 154 -10.59 -11.49 -2.91
CA ILE A 154 -10.44 -10.54 -4.03
C ILE A 154 -11.14 -11.09 -5.27
N ASN A 155 -11.09 -12.41 -5.50
CA ASN A 155 -11.85 -13.09 -6.55
C ASN A 155 -13.38 -13.02 -6.35
N GLY A 156 -13.82 -12.67 -5.14
CA GLY A 156 -15.21 -12.41 -4.78
C GLY A 156 -15.56 -10.93 -4.78
N LEU A 157 -14.80 -10.07 -5.48
CA LEU A 157 -15.23 -8.68 -5.73
C LEU A 157 -16.59 -8.70 -6.42
N LEU A 158 -17.47 -7.83 -5.95
CA LEU A 158 -18.80 -7.71 -6.51
C LEU A 158 -18.69 -7.28 -7.97
N LYS A 159 -19.50 -7.90 -8.80
CA LYS A 159 -19.66 -7.57 -10.20
C LYS A 159 -21.09 -7.09 -10.43
N VAL A 160 -21.25 -6.22 -11.35
CA VAL A 160 -22.54 -5.73 -11.82
C VAL A 160 -22.46 -5.62 -13.33
N ASP A 161 -23.55 -5.89 -14.00
CA ASP A 161 -23.68 -5.58 -15.41
C ASP A 161 -23.49 -4.06 -15.58
N SER A 162 -22.59 -3.68 -16.46
CA SER A 162 -22.28 -2.28 -16.70
C SER A 162 -23.41 -1.55 -17.42
N GLY A 163 -24.24 -2.29 -18.18
CA GLY A 163 -25.25 -1.71 -19.07
C GLY A 163 -24.65 -0.97 -20.27
N PHE A 164 -23.33 -1.07 -20.48
CA PHE A 164 -22.60 -0.35 -21.53
C PHE A 164 -22.33 -1.21 -22.77
N GLU A 165 -22.98 -2.36 -22.89
CA GLU A 165 -22.94 -3.11 -24.15
C GLU A 165 -23.51 -2.24 -25.28
N ASN A 166 -22.71 -2.00 -26.33
CA ASN A 166 -23.05 -1.13 -27.47
C ASN A 166 -23.35 0.34 -27.11
N PHE A 167 -22.75 0.87 -26.03
CA PHE A 167 -22.93 2.26 -25.65
C PHE A 167 -22.29 3.21 -26.67
N ASP A 168 -23.10 4.17 -27.18
CA ASP A 168 -22.63 5.24 -28.06
C ASP A 168 -21.89 6.32 -27.27
N LEU A 169 -20.58 6.13 -27.12
CA LEU A 169 -19.73 7.07 -26.39
C LEU A 169 -19.60 8.42 -27.10
N ASP A 170 -19.52 8.44 -28.45
CA ASP A 170 -19.33 9.68 -29.21
C ASP A 170 -20.58 10.56 -29.13
N GLY A 171 -21.76 9.97 -29.26
CA GLY A 171 -23.03 10.65 -29.01
C GLY A 171 -23.12 11.19 -27.61
N PHE A 172 -22.80 10.35 -26.61
CA PHE A 172 -22.81 10.76 -25.21
C PHE A 172 -21.87 11.93 -24.91
N ILE A 173 -20.65 11.92 -25.45
CA ILE A 173 -19.67 13.02 -25.29
C ILE A 173 -20.18 14.28 -25.97
N SER A 174 -20.76 14.16 -27.16
CA SER A 174 -21.30 15.28 -27.97
C SER A 174 -22.43 16.01 -27.27
N ASP A 175 -23.21 15.31 -26.44
CA ASP A 175 -24.32 15.89 -25.67
C ASP A 175 -23.84 16.70 -24.45
N GLN A 176 -22.57 16.56 -24.04
CA GLN A 176 -21.96 17.27 -22.89
C GLN A 176 -21.50 18.69 -23.28
N LYS A 177 -22.42 19.57 -23.65
CA LYS A 177 -22.14 20.92 -24.23
C LYS A 177 -21.43 21.90 -23.26
N ASP A 178 -21.56 21.71 -21.95
CA ASP A 178 -21.04 22.63 -20.94
C ASP A 178 -19.57 22.35 -20.58
N ARG A 179 -18.90 21.47 -21.34
CA ARG A 179 -17.50 21.12 -21.12
C ARG A 179 -16.55 21.92 -22.01
N ILE A 180 -15.41 22.28 -21.46
CA ILE A 180 -14.34 22.89 -22.24
C ILE A 180 -13.71 21.83 -23.16
N ASP A 181 -13.62 22.09 -24.45
CA ASP A 181 -12.98 21.19 -25.41
C ASP A 181 -11.47 21.46 -25.49
N TYR A 182 -10.69 20.59 -24.85
CA TYR A 182 -9.22 20.55 -24.92
C TYR A 182 -8.69 19.51 -25.91
N SER A 183 -9.54 18.93 -26.77
CA SER A 183 -9.15 17.85 -27.71
C SER A 183 -8.07 18.26 -28.73
N LEU A 184 -7.90 19.55 -28.98
CA LEU A 184 -6.87 20.08 -29.87
C LEU A 184 -5.49 20.21 -29.21
N LEU A 185 -5.41 20.23 -27.89
CA LEU A 185 -4.14 20.33 -27.17
C LEU A 185 -3.24 19.12 -27.43
N ASN A 186 -1.95 19.31 -27.30
CA ASN A 186 -1.00 18.20 -27.28
C ASN A 186 -1.02 17.55 -25.90
N THR A 187 -1.91 16.59 -25.75
CA THR A 187 -2.14 15.85 -24.50
C THR A 187 -1.44 14.49 -24.57
N PHE A 188 -0.76 14.10 -23.52
CA PHE A 188 -0.07 12.81 -23.42
C PHE A 188 -0.26 12.18 -22.04
N SER A 189 -0.13 10.85 -21.96
CA SER A 189 -0.06 10.11 -20.70
C SER A 189 1.26 9.37 -20.57
N ILE A 190 1.70 9.11 -19.32
CA ILE A 190 2.92 8.34 -18.99
C ILE A 190 2.54 7.27 -17.98
N ASP A 191 2.53 6.01 -18.42
CA ASP A 191 1.96 4.89 -17.68
C ASP A 191 2.88 3.67 -17.67
N PRO A 192 2.61 2.65 -16.82
CA PRO A 192 3.23 1.33 -16.95
C PRO A 192 2.93 0.68 -18.31
N ASP A 193 3.81 -0.24 -18.74
CA ASP A 193 3.69 -0.90 -20.05
C ASP A 193 2.37 -1.69 -20.20
N ASP A 194 1.92 -2.31 -19.11
CA ASP A 194 0.75 -3.19 -19.02
C ASP A 194 -0.53 -2.49 -18.56
N ALA A 195 -0.50 -1.18 -18.33
CA ALA A 195 -1.67 -0.42 -17.89
C ALA A 195 -2.74 -0.34 -18.98
N GLN A 196 -4.01 -0.43 -18.55
CA GLN A 196 -5.21 -0.30 -19.39
C GLN A 196 -6.19 0.77 -18.89
N ASP A 197 -6.10 1.12 -17.61
CA ASP A 197 -6.96 2.07 -16.90
C ASP A 197 -6.19 3.38 -16.65
N PHE A 198 -6.14 4.22 -17.71
CA PHE A 198 -5.43 5.49 -17.69
C PHE A 198 -6.26 6.54 -16.95
N ASP A 199 -5.90 6.81 -15.70
CA ASP A 199 -6.57 7.78 -14.84
C ASP A 199 -6.23 9.23 -15.23
N ASP A 200 -5.01 9.50 -15.72
CA ASP A 200 -4.47 10.84 -15.91
C ASP A 200 -3.76 11.05 -17.25
N ALA A 201 -3.80 12.28 -17.72
CA ALA A 201 -3.08 12.77 -18.88
C ALA A 201 -2.65 14.22 -18.65
N ILE A 202 -1.66 14.69 -19.38
CA ILE A 202 -1.00 15.98 -19.15
C ILE A 202 -0.93 16.74 -20.47
N SER A 203 -1.19 18.06 -20.42
CA SER A 203 -0.86 19.02 -21.46
C SER A 203 0.01 20.12 -20.86
N ILE A 204 1.08 20.50 -21.54
CA ILE A 204 1.97 21.56 -21.08
C ILE A 204 2.48 22.39 -22.24
N LYS A 205 2.64 23.70 -22.01
CA LYS A 205 3.35 24.63 -22.89
C LYS A 205 4.06 25.69 -22.06
N PHE A 206 5.05 26.32 -22.65
CA PHE A 206 5.80 27.41 -22.02
C PHE A 206 5.78 28.64 -22.93
N GLN A 207 5.21 29.72 -22.44
CA GLN A 207 5.09 30.97 -23.18
C GLN A 207 5.21 32.16 -22.22
N LYS A 208 5.92 33.24 -22.64
CA LYS A 208 6.07 34.48 -21.83
C LYS A 208 6.51 34.20 -20.37
N ASP A 209 7.48 33.32 -20.20
CA ASP A 209 8.04 32.90 -18.90
C ASP A 209 7.04 32.21 -17.95
N ILE A 210 5.91 31.72 -18.46
CA ILE A 210 4.89 31.00 -17.73
C ILE A 210 4.73 29.61 -18.33
N TYR A 211 4.71 28.60 -17.46
CA TYR A 211 4.24 27.25 -17.80
C TYR A 211 2.73 27.21 -17.65
N GLU A 212 2.03 26.92 -18.73
CA GLU A 212 0.63 26.52 -18.70
C GLU A 212 0.59 24.97 -18.62
N LEU A 213 0.28 24.45 -17.43
CA LEU A 213 0.20 23.02 -17.15
C LEU A 213 -1.26 22.64 -16.89
N ILE A 214 -1.78 21.67 -17.66
CA ILE A 214 -3.12 21.15 -17.46
C ILE A 214 -3.00 19.67 -17.12
N ILE A 215 -3.59 19.27 -15.99
CA ILE A 215 -3.65 17.91 -15.53
C ILE A 215 -5.08 17.43 -15.73
N HIS A 216 -5.27 16.46 -16.60
CA HIS A 216 -6.56 15.89 -16.95
C HIS A 216 -6.76 14.58 -16.21
N ILE A 217 -7.85 14.45 -15.47
CA ILE A 217 -8.21 13.24 -14.73
C ILE A 217 -9.51 12.67 -15.30
N ALA A 218 -9.57 11.37 -15.51
CA ALA A 218 -10.75 10.68 -16.03
C ALA A 218 -12.02 11.04 -15.24
N ASP A 219 -13.07 11.51 -15.92
CA ASP A 219 -14.33 11.85 -15.25
C ASP A 219 -15.24 10.62 -15.13
N VAL A 220 -14.96 9.78 -14.14
CA VAL A 220 -15.76 8.60 -13.80
C VAL A 220 -17.19 8.98 -13.39
N THR A 221 -17.37 10.20 -12.85
CA THR A 221 -18.68 10.67 -12.39
C THR A 221 -19.67 10.94 -13.51
N ALA A 222 -19.21 10.99 -14.76
CA ALA A 222 -20.07 11.08 -15.93
C ALA A 222 -20.80 9.75 -16.24
N PHE A 223 -20.25 8.63 -15.75
CA PHE A 223 -20.74 7.27 -16.04
C PHE A 223 -21.28 6.57 -14.79
N VAL A 224 -20.90 7.01 -13.60
CA VAL A 224 -21.23 6.35 -12.33
C VAL A 224 -21.95 7.33 -11.41
N ASP A 225 -23.27 7.33 -11.51
CA ASP A 225 -24.11 8.15 -10.63
C ASP A 225 -24.05 7.67 -9.19
N GLU A 226 -24.09 8.62 -8.23
CA GLU A 226 -24.12 8.33 -6.81
C GLU A 226 -25.37 7.52 -6.45
N GLY A 227 -25.18 6.42 -5.72
CA GLY A 227 -26.27 5.52 -5.32
C GLY A 227 -26.71 4.53 -6.40
N SER A 228 -26.12 4.54 -7.60
CA SER A 228 -26.36 3.52 -8.63
C SER A 228 -25.86 2.14 -8.22
N SER A 229 -26.27 1.08 -8.92
CA SER A 229 -25.76 -0.28 -8.70
C SER A 229 -24.23 -0.35 -8.87
N ILE A 230 -23.70 0.36 -9.88
CA ILE A 230 -22.25 0.44 -10.13
C ILE A 230 -21.54 1.17 -8.97
N ASP A 231 -22.11 2.27 -8.48
CA ASP A 231 -21.56 3.00 -7.33
C ASP A 231 -21.52 2.14 -6.06
N HIS A 232 -22.60 1.40 -5.78
CA HIS A 232 -22.63 0.47 -4.65
C HIS A 232 -21.53 -0.59 -4.75
N VAL A 233 -21.33 -1.16 -5.94
CA VAL A 233 -20.25 -2.14 -6.19
C VAL A 233 -18.89 -1.49 -6.04
N ALA A 234 -18.68 -0.30 -6.63
CA ALA A 234 -17.44 0.45 -6.51
C ALA A 234 -17.09 0.75 -5.04
N LEU A 235 -18.08 1.17 -4.22
CA LEU A 235 -17.88 1.37 -2.78
C LEU A 235 -17.54 0.06 -2.05
N GLN A 236 -18.23 -1.03 -2.35
CA GLN A 236 -17.96 -2.33 -1.71
C GLN A 236 -16.56 -2.83 -2.07
N ASN A 237 -16.11 -2.66 -3.28
CA ASN A 237 -14.75 -3.00 -3.73
C ASN A 237 -13.73 -1.98 -3.22
N SER A 238 -14.03 -0.69 -3.25
CA SER A 238 -13.29 0.50 -2.84
C SER A 238 -11.97 0.76 -3.58
N ASN A 239 -11.30 -0.28 -4.07
CA ASN A 239 -10.02 -0.20 -4.78
C ASN A 239 -9.91 -1.28 -5.85
N SER A 240 -9.16 -1.00 -6.91
CA SER A 240 -8.62 -2.03 -7.79
C SER A 240 -7.42 -2.72 -7.15
N TYR A 241 -7.12 -3.95 -7.60
CA TYR A 241 -5.97 -4.74 -7.17
C TYR A 241 -5.18 -5.16 -8.41
N TYR A 242 -3.87 -4.93 -8.38
CA TYR A 242 -2.98 -5.24 -9.49
C TYR A 242 -1.98 -6.31 -9.08
N PHE A 243 -2.07 -7.48 -9.71
CA PHE A 243 -1.10 -8.55 -9.59
C PHE A 243 -0.49 -8.80 -10.97
N PRO A 244 0.74 -9.30 -11.05
CA PRO A 244 1.36 -9.59 -12.35
C PRO A 244 0.53 -10.53 -13.22
N GLU A 245 -0.21 -11.46 -12.61
CA GLU A 245 -1.03 -12.42 -13.33
C GLU A 245 -2.39 -11.86 -13.77
N LYS A 246 -2.97 -10.95 -12.98
CA LYS A 246 -4.32 -10.42 -13.25
C LYS A 246 -4.63 -9.18 -12.43
N SER A 247 -5.28 -8.20 -13.07
CA SER A 247 -5.91 -7.06 -12.41
C SER A 247 -7.36 -7.37 -12.03
N TYR A 248 -7.79 -6.82 -10.89
CA TYR A 248 -9.16 -6.89 -10.39
C TYR A 248 -9.65 -5.45 -10.20
N HIS A 249 -10.50 -4.99 -11.11
CA HIS A 249 -10.94 -3.60 -11.16
C HIS A 249 -12.01 -3.29 -10.11
N MET A 250 -12.01 -2.07 -9.60
CA MET A 250 -13.04 -1.52 -8.71
C MET A 250 -14.37 -1.36 -9.45
N LEU A 251 -14.30 -0.88 -10.67
CA LEU A 251 -15.41 -0.67 -11.59
C LEU A 251 -15.58 -1.87 -12.54
N PRO A 252 -16.71 -2.01 -13.24
CA PRO A 252 -16.82 -2.91 -14.37
C PRO A 252 -15.68 -2.72 -15.38
N TYR A 253 -15.22 -3.81 -15.98
CA TYR A 253 -14.02 -3.82 -16.83
C TYR A 253 -14.10 -2.80 -17.97
N GLU A 254 -15.25 -2.75 -18.66
CA GLU A 254 -15.46 -1.84 -19.79
C GLU A 254 -15.40 -0.37 -19.35
N LEU A 255 -15.96 -0.03 -18.20
CA LEU A 255 -15.84 1.31 -17.64
C LEU A 255 -14.39 1.65 -17.29
N ALA A 256 -13.70 0.74 -16.61
CA ALA A 256 -12.35 0.98 -16.14
C ALA A 256 -11.34 1.12 -17.29
N THR A 257 -11.48 0.33 -18.37
CA THR A 257 -10.44 0.22 -19.40
C THR A 257 -10.81 0.87 -20.73
N LYS A 258 -12.11 1.17 -20.98
CA LYS A 258 -12.58 1.68 -22.25
C LYS A 258 -13.25 3.06 -22.11
N TYR A 259 -14.33 3.17 -21.33
CA TYR A 259 -15.16 4.38 -21.34
C TYR A 259 -14.59 5.51 -20.46
N CYS A 260 -14.09 5.20 -19.26
CA CYS A 260 -13.47 6.18 -18.37
C CYS A 260 -11.98 6.38 -18.69
N SER A 261 -11.27 5.33 -19.09
CA SER A 261 -9.83 5.37 -19.36
C SER A 261 -9.48 6.38 -20.44
N LEU A 262 -8.49 7.23 -20.20
CA LEU A 262 -8.00 8.26 -21.13
C LEU A 262 -7.15 7.63 -22.25
N VAL A 263 -7.73 6.68 -22.96
CA VAL A 263 -7.06 5.92 -24.02
C VAL A 263 -6.57 6.82 -25.16
N PRO A 264 -5.48 6.43 -25.86
CA PRO A 264 -4.91 7.25 -26.91
C PRO A 264 -5.84 7.38 -28.13
N ASN A 265 -5.80 8.56 -28.76
CA ASN A 265 -6.46 8.91 -30.01
C ASN A 265 -8.00 8.90 -30.00
N GLU A 266 -8.63 8.79 -28.84
CA GLU A 266 -10.08 8.88 -28.67
C GLU A 266 -10.46 10.05 -27.77
N LYS A 267 -11.63 10.65 -28.00
CA LYS A 267 -12.17 11.67 -27.10
C LYS A 267 -12.62 11.02 -25.80
N ARG A 268 -12.34 11.68 -24.68
CA ARG A 268 -12.76 11.25 -23.33
C ARG A 268 -13.20 12.44 -22.49
N LEU A 269 -14.12 12.16 -21.57
CA LEU A 269 -14.54 13.11 -20.57
C LEU A 269 -13.51 13.15 -19.43
N ALA A 270 -13.13 14.37 -19.05
CA ALA A 270 -12.15 14.59 -17.99
C ALA A 270 -12.57 15.72 -17.05
N VAL A 271 -11.97 15.72 -15.86
CA VAL A 271 -11.85 16.88 -14.99
C VAL A 271 -10.45 17.43 -15.20
N SER A 272 -10.34 18.64 -15.69
CA SER A 272 -9.06 19.28 -15.99
C SER A 272 -8.72 20.34 -14.95
N LEU A 273 -7.52 20.22 -14.39
CA LEU A 273 -6.97 21.18 -13.45
C LEU A 273 -5.91 21.98 -14.18
N TYR A 274 -6.17 23.27 -14.39
CA TYR A 274 -5.31 24.21 -15.09
C TYR A 274 -4.44 24.98 -14.11
N PHE A 275 -3.16 25.12 -14.42
CA PHE A 275 -2.17 25.86 -13.63
C PHE A 275 -1.34 26.76 -14.52
N GLU A 276 -1.16 28.01 -14.09
CA GLU A 276 -0.08 28.88 -14.54
C GLU A 276 1.04 28.87 -13.50
N LEU A 277 2.23 28.51 -13.93
CA LEU A 277 3.39 28.40 -13.05
C LEU A 277 4.52 29.29 -13.57
N THR A 278 5.19 30.00 -12.66
CA THR A 278 6.43 30.70 -13.00
C THR A 278 7.54 29.72 -13.38
N SER A 279 8.63 30.23 -13.96
CA SER A 279 9.85 29.45 -14.23
C SER A 279 10.45 28.79 -12.97
N ASP A 280 10.14 29.28 -11.77
CA ASP A 280 10.55 28.70 -10.48
C ASP A 280 9.53 27.73 -9.87
N GLY A 281 8.38 27.53 -10.53
CA GLY A 281 7.33 26.60 -10.09
C GLY A 281 6.38 27.19 -9.03
N ASP A 282 6.28 28.52 -8.95
CA ASP A 282 5.25 29.17 -8.14
C ASP A 282 3.93 29.23 -8.90
N VAL A 283 2.84 28.88 -8.23
CA VAL A 283 1.50 28.93 -8.80
C VAL A 283 1.02 30.37 -8.87
N VAL A 284 0.80 30.87 -10.08
CA VAL A 284 0.25 32.21 -10.35
C VAL A 284 -1.27 32.15 -10.40
N SER A 285 -1.80 31.17 -11.11
CA SER A 285 -3.24 30.96 -11.27
C SER A 285 -3.57 29.48 -11.32
N GLN A 286 -4.78 29.10 -10.90
CA GLN A 286 -5.24 27.74 -10.94
C GLN A 286 -6.77 27.67 -11.05
N GLN A 287 -7.27 26.78 -11.90
CA GLN A 287 -8.69 26.61 -12.17
C GLN A 287 -9.04 25.14 -12.35
N ALA A 288 -10.32 24.79 -12.18
CA ALA A 288 -10.83 23.43 -12.40
C ALA A 288 -12.00 23.49 -13.38
N HIS A 289 -12.02 22.58 -14.34
CA HIS A 289 -13.03 22.54 -15.40
C HIS A 289 -13.50 21.10 -15.66
N LEU A 290 -14.78 20.95 -16.00
CA LEU A 290 -15.24 19.77 -16.71
C LEU A 290 -14.83 19.93 -18.18
N SER A 291 -14.23 18.89 -18.77
CA SER A 291 -13.64 19.00 -20.11
C SER A 291 -13.84 17.76 -20.95
N THR A 292 -13.61 17.92 -22.24
CA THR A 292 -13.40 16.85 -23.21
C THR A 292 -11.96 16.94 -23.70
N ILE A 293 -11.24 15.82 -23.68
CA ILE A 293 -9.84 15.75 -24.11
C ILE A 293 -9.66 14.69 -25.18
N LYS A 294 -8.52 14.74 -25.87
CA LYS A 294 -8.02 13.66 -26.71
C LYS A 294 -6.56 13.41 -26.36
N ASN A 295 -6.27 12.28 -25.71
CA ASN A 295 -4.89 11.86 -25.46
C ASN A 295 -4.23 11.49 -26.79
N LYS A 296 -3.23 12.26 -27.24
CA LYS A 296 -2.58 12.06 -28.54
C LYS A 296 -1.42 11.08 -28.47
N ASN A 297 -0.78 10.94 -27.30
CA ASN A 297 0.41 10.14 -27.13
C ASN A 297 0.39 9.41 -25.78
N ARG A 298 0.34 8.10 -25.81
CA ARG A 298 0.64 7.29 -24.62
C ARG A 298 2.10 6.89 -24.65
N MET A 299 2.84 7.22 -23.60
CA MET A 299 4.24 6.82 -23.40
C MET A 299 4.38 5.92 -22.18
N THR A 300 5.38 5.06 -22.18
CA THR A 300 5.72 4.30 -20.98
C THR A 300 6.81 5.02 -20.17
N TYR A 301 6.89 4.72 -18.87
CA TYR A 301 7.96 5.25 -18.02
C TYR A 301 9.35 4.95 -18.60
N GLY A 302 9.53 3.76 -19.20
CA GLY A 302 10.77 3.36 -19.85
C GLY A 302 11.13 4.25 -21.03
N GLN A 303 10.18 4.46 -21.94
CA GLN A 303 10.36 5.33 -23.12
C GLN A 303 10.72 6.76 -22.75
N VAL A 304 10.04 7.33 -21.74
CA VAL A 304 10.36 8.70 -21.28
C VAL A 304 11.76 8.77 -20.66
N ASN A 305 12.17 7.77 -19.86
CA ASN A 305 13.53 7.76 -19.31
C ASN A 305 14.60 7.63 -20.38
N GLU A 306 14.36 6.82 -21.40
CA GLU A 306 15.28 6.68 -22.55
C GLU A 306 15.40 7.99 -23.32
N LEU A 307 14.28 8.64 -23.64
CA LEU A 307 14.22 9.93 -24.30
C LEU A 307 15.04 10.99 -23.55
N LEU A 308 14.84 11.10 -22.24
CA LEU A 308 15.55 12.05 -21.39
C LEU A 308 17.04 11.77 -21.29
N SER A 309 17.47 10.48 -21.36
CA SER A 309 18.87 10.10 -21.26
C SER A 309 19.66 10.41 -22.53
N LYS A 310 19.02 10.28 -23.71
CA LYS A 310 19.68 10.50 -25.00
C LYS A 310 19.67 11.97 -25.44
N SER A 311 18.76 12.80 -24.85
CA SER A 311 18.54 14.21 -25.25
C SER A 311 18.32 14.38 -26.76
N GLU A 312 17.80 13.35 -27.41
CA GLU A 312 17.52 13.33 -28.84
C GLU A 312 16.09 13.81 -29.13
N ASN A 313 15.89 14.44 -30.29
CA ASN A 313 14.57 14.87 -30.76
C ASN A 313 13.82 15.81 -29.81
N ILE A 314 14.50 16.72 -29.13
CA ILE A 314 13.91 17.65 -28.16
C ILE A 314 12.72 18.40 -28.77
N GLN A 315 12.85 18.89 -30.02
CA GLN A 315 11.78 19.62 -30.71
C GLN A 315 10.51 18.79 -30.93
N LYS A 316 10.65 17.48 -31.16
CA LYS A 316 9.51 16.57 -31.36
C LYS A 316 8.78 16.22 -30.06
N HIS A 317 9.47 16.32 -28.91
CA HIS A 317 8.98 15.96 -27.59
C HIS A 317 9.16 17.11 -26.59
N GLU A 318 8.99 18.35 -27.06
CA GLU A 318 9.20 19.56 -26.27
C GLU A 318 8.42 19.55 -24.96
N ASP A 319 7.16 19.09 -24.99
CA ASP A 319 6.29 18.93 -23.82
C ASP A 319 6.87 18.00 -22.75
N ILE A 320 7.54 16.91 -23.12
CA ILE A 320 8.21 16.02 -22.15
C ILE A 320 9.38 16.72 -21.48
N PHE A 321 10.15 17.51 -22.24
CA PHE A 321 11.26 18.28 -21.67
C PHE A 321 10.78 19.45 -20.81
N LEU A 322 9.70 20.14 -21.21
CA LEU A 322 9.05 21.16 -20.37
C LEU A 322 8.56 20.57 -19.06
N LEU A 323 7.90 19.41 -19.11
CA LEU A 323 7.46 18.70 -17.91
C LEU A 323 8.65 18.27 -17.04
N TYR A 324 9.76 17.83 -17.65
CA TYR A 324 10.99 17.51 -16.94
C TYR A 324 11.57 18.71 -16.22
N GLU A 325 11.60 19.90 -16.84
CA GLU A 325 12.14 21.11 -16.21
C GLU A 325 11.26 21.58 -15.05
N ILE A 326 9.96 21.70 -15.26
CA ILE A 326 9.06 22.18 -14.19
C ILE A 326 8.98 21.22 -13.00
N HIS A 327 9.01 19.88 -13.25
CA HIS A 327 8.95 18.91 -12.15
C HIS A 327 10.15 19.04 -11.20
N LYS A 328 11.35 19.39 -11.71
CA LYS A 328 12.53 19.61 -10.86
C LYS A 328 12.32 20.78 -9.90
N LYS A 329 11.67 21.83 -10.38
CA LYS A 329 11.35 23.02 -9.57
C LYS A 329 10.31 22.68 -8.50
N LEU A 330 9.20 22.04 -8.88
CA LEU A 330 8.15 21.60 -7.96
C LEU A 330 8.71 20.68 -6.87
N LYS A 331 9.50 19.68 -7.26
CA LYS A 331 10.13 18.74 -6.32
C LYS A 331 11.11 19.42 -5.39
N SER A 332 11.97 20.32 -5.92
CA SER A 332 12.93 21.06 -5.11
C SER A 332 12.22 21.91 -4.06
N LYS A 333 11.16 22.63 -4.46
CA LYS A 333 10.34 23.45 -3.57
C LYS A 333 9.73 22.62 -2.45
N ARG A 334 9.03 21.53 -2.79
CA ARG A 334 8.41 20.61 -1.82
C ARG A 334 9.42 20.04 -0.81
N LEU A 335 10.63 19.67 -1.29
CA LEU A 335 11.69 19.17 -0.42
C LEU A 335 12.26 20.26 0.51
N LYS A 336 12.34 21.50 0.05
CA LYS A 336 12.74 22.65 0.90
C LYS A 336 11.67 22.96 1.95
N GLU A 337 10.39 22.77 1.63
CA GLU A 337 9.25 22.92 2.55
C GLU A 337 9.17 21.79 3.59
N GLY A 338 10.02 20.77 3.51
CA GLY A 338 10.15 19.74 4.53
C GLY A 338 9.59 18.37 4.17
N ALA A 339 9.18 18.14 2.92
CA ALA A 339 8.71 16.83 2.49
C ALA A 339 9.78 15.76 2.63
N LEU A 340 9.37 14.56 3.06
CA LEU A 340 10.25 13.42 3.24
C LEU A 340 10.53 12.74 1.88
N ASN A 341 11.80 12.67 1.50
CA ASN A 341 12.21 11.91 0.31
C ASN A 341 12.67 10.50 0.73
N LEU A 342 11.71 9.69 1.16
CA LEU A 342 11.95 8.31 1.59
C LEU A 342 11.44 7.36 0.50
N SER A 343 12.34 6.71 -0.20
CA SER A 343 11.99 5.61 -1.11
C SER A 343 11.79 4.32 -0.29
N GLY A 344 10.56 3.84 -0.19
CA GLY A 344 10.30 2.46 0.21
C GLY A 344 10.47 1.60 -1.04
N GLY A 345 11.55 0.82 -1.16
CA GLY A 345 11.79 -0.01 -2.34
C GLY A 345 10.63 -0.98 -2.58
N GLU A 346 9.81 -0.70 -3.58
CA GLU A 346 8.89 -1.68 -4.14
C GLU A 346 9.70 -2.66 -4.97
N SER A 347 9.29 -3.93 -4.94
CA SER A 347 9.95 -4.97 -5.73
C SER A 347 9.00 -5.45 -6.81
N THR A 348 9.49 -5.57 -8.03
CA THR A 348 8.82 -6.28 -9.13
C THR A 348 9.56 -7.60 -9.41
N PHE A 349 8.94 -8.49 -10.17
CA PHE A 349 9.45 -9.81 -10.42
C PHE A 349 9.53 -10.05 -11.93
N GLU A 350 10.63 -10.61 -12.40
CA GLU A 350 10.69 -11.31 -13.67
C GLU A 350 10.36 -12.78 -13.42
N PHE A 351 9.49 -13.34 -14.23
CA PHE A 351 9.04 -14.72 -14.10
C PHE A 351 9.54 -15.58 -15.25
N ASP A 352 9.74 -16.86 -14.99
CA ASP A 352 9.87 -17.88 -16.02
C ASP A 352 8.48 -18.26 -16.59
N HIS A 353 8.48 -19.14 -17.61
CA HIS A 353 7.25 -19.64 -18.23
C HIS A 353 6.35 -20.43 -17.27
N GLN A 354 6.88 -20.85 -16.12
CA GLN A 354 6.17 -21.57 -15.08
C GLN A 354 5.71 -20.64 -13.92
N GLY A 355 5.79 -19.31 -14.09
CA GLY A 355 5.42 -18.32 -13.07
C GLY A 355 6.30 -18.34 -11.82
N SER A 356 7.51 -18.90 -11.92
CA SER A 356 8.49 -18.85 -10.84
C SER A 356 9.36 -17.59 -10.97
N PRO A 357 9.68 -16.91 -9.88
CA PRO A 357 10.46 -15.68 -9.92
C PRO A 357 11.92 -15.99 -10.28
N LEU A 358 12.37 -15.51 -11.45
CA LEU A 358 13.76 -15.58 -11.91
C LEU A 358 14.62 -14.48 -11.28
N LYS A 359 14.05 -13.28 -11.15
CA LYS A 359 14.75 -12.12 -10.64
C LYS A 359 13.80 -11.22 -9.87
N ILE A 360 14.32 -10.59 -8.84
CA ILE A 360 13.64 -9.55 -8.10
C ILE A 360 14.30 -8.23 -8.46
N ILE A 361 13.51 -7.29 -8.97
CA ILE A 361 13.95 -5.97 -9.36
C ILE A 361 13.44 -4.98 -8.35
N ASP A 362 14.34 -4.26 -7.69
CA ASP A 362 13.95 -3.09 -6.89
C ASP A 362 13.49 -1.99 -7.83
N LYS A 363 12.20 -1.68 -7.78
CA LYS A 363 11.60 -0.59 -8.55
C LYS A 363 12.09 0.74 -7.98
N LYS A 364 13.25 1.19 -8.45
CA LYS A 364 13.72 2.54 -8.14
C LYS A 364 12.79 3.53 -8.85
N GLN A 365 12.30 4.50 -8.10
CA GLN A 365 11.55 5.61 -8.67
C GLN A 365 12.44 6.30 -9.72
N SER A 366 12.09 6.17 -11.00
CA SER A 366 12.80 6.82 -12.09
C SER A 366 12.40 8.31 -12.19
N VAL A 367 13.10 9.04 -13.05
CA VAL A 367 12.79 10.44 -13.32
C VAL A 367 11.37 10.61 -13.84
N SER A 368 10.95 9.76 -14.79
CA SER A 368 9.61 9.79 -15.36
C SER A 368 8.49 9.55 -14.32
N HIS A 369 8.70 8.62 -13.37
CA HIS A 369 7.78 8.45 -12.23
C HIS A 369 7.70 9.71 -11.37
N SER A 370 8.84 10.39 -11.15
CA SER A 370 8.87 11.63 -10.38
C SER A 370 8.15 12.77 -11.09
N MET A 371 8.20 12.85 -12.43
CA MET A 371 7.49 13.85 -13.22
C MET A 371 5.98 13.73 -13.04
N VAL A 372 5.43 12.53 -13.21
CA VAL A 372 4.00 12.27 -13.00
C VAL A 372 3.61 12.51 -11.54
N GLU A 373 4.42 12.01 -10.58
CA GLU A 373 4.16 12.21 -9.15
C GLU A 373 4.00 13.68 -8.78
N GLU A 374 4.89 14.59 -9.22
CA GLU A 374 4.79 16.01 -8.86
C GLU A 374 3.53 16.65 -9.46
N CYS A 375 3.11 16.25 -10.68
CA CYS A 375 1.84 16.68 -11.25
C CYS A 375 0.65 16.21 -10.42
N MET A 376 0.64 14.92 -10.04
CA MET A 376 -0.44 14.36 -9.23
C MET A 376 -0.50 14.99 -7.83
N LEU A 377 0.65 15.29 -7.24
CA LEU A 377 0.72 16.00 -5.95
C LEU A 377 0.18 17.43 -6.05
N LEU A 378 0.52 18.15 -7.12
CA LEU A 378 0.00 19.50 -7.38
C LEU A 378 -1.52 19.47 -7.54
N ALA A 379 -2.04 18.55 -8.37
CA ALA A 379 -3.47 18.36 -8.60
C ALA A 379 -4.23 18.01 -7.31
N ASN A 380 -3.74 17.05 -6.54
CA ASN A 380 -4.33 16.62 -5.27
C ASN A 380 -4.36 17.76 -4.23
N LYS A 381 -3.27 18.54 -4.14
CA LYS A 381 -3.18 19.71 -3.24
C LYS A 381 -4.17 20.79 -3.62
N TYR A 382 -4.28 21.12 -4.90
CA TYR A 382 -5.25 22.11 -5.38
C TYR A 382 -6.69 21.67 -5.14
N ALA A 383 -7.04 20.43 -5.52
CA ALA A 383 -8.37 19.88 -5.28
C ALA A 383 -8.71 19.87 -3.77
N ALA A 384 -7.73 19.56 -2.90
CA ALA A 384 -7.92 19.63 -1.45
C ALA A 384 -8.26 21.04 -0.98
N THR A 385 -7.53 22.05 -1.44
CA THR A 385 -7.74 23.46 -1.09
C THR A 385 -9.11 23.94 -1.58
N LEU A 386 -9.45 23.67 -2.83
CA LEU A 386 -10.72 24.06 -3.45
C LEU A 386 -11.91 23.43 -2.73
N LEU A 387 -11.86 22.13 -2.48
CA LEU A 387 -12.96 21.43 -1.81
C LEU A 387 -13.08 21.79 -0.33
N SER A 388 -11.98 21.98 0.39
CA SER A 388 -12.01 22.34 1.82
C SER A 388 -12.69 23.69 2.08
N SER A 389 -12.66 24.61 1.11
CA SER A 389 -13.31 25.91 1.21
C SER A 389 -14.82 25.88 0.96
N LYS A 390 -15.34 24.83 0.30
CA LYS A 390 -16.73 24.78 -0.19
C LYS A 390 -17.50 23.52 0.20
N SER A 391 -16.80 22.48 0.68
CA SER A 391 -17.41 21.18 0.99
C SER A 391 -16.59 20.44 2.06
N LEU A 392 -16.95 19.17 2.34
CA LEU A 392 -16.23 18.30 3.29
C LEU A 392 -15.65 17.09 2.54
N PRO A 393 -14.45 17.22 1.95
CA PRO A 393 -13.83 16.13 1.24
C PRO A 393 -13.29 15.03 2.18
N ILE A 394 -13.00 13.89 1.62
CA ILE A 394 -12.28 12.81 2.31
C ILE A 394 -10.77 13.13 2.27
N PHE A 395 -10.24 13.63 3.39
CA PHE A 395 -8.82 13.94 3.51
C PHE A 395 -7.96 12.69 3.58
N ARG A 396 -6.77 12.76 2.98
CA ARG A 396 -5.71 11.77 3.13
C ARG A 396 -4.69 12.29 4.14
N ASN A 397 -4.85 11.91 5.40
CA ASN A 397 -4.01 12.37 6.49
C ASN A 397 -2.79 11.48 6.71
N HIS A 398 -1.67 12.10 7.02
CA HIS A 398 -0.48 11.42 7.52
C HIS A 398 0.01 12.13 8.77
N ASP A 399 -0.34 11.58 9.93
CA ASP A 399 0.02 12.16 11.21
C ASP A 399 1.54 12.19 11.43
N MET A 400 2.01 13.15 12.22
CA MET A 400 3.38 13.17 12.73
C MET A 400 3.71 11.88 13.50
N PRO A 401 4.98 11.43 13.47
CA PRO A 401 5.40 10.31 14.28
C PRO A 401 5.20 10.61 15.77
N SER A 402 4.84 9.58 16.54
CA SER A 402 4.74 9.75 17.99
C SER A 402 6.10 10.12 18.60
N ARG A 403 6.12 10.84 19.74
CA ARG A 403 7.36 11.19 20.45
C ARG A 403 8.29 9.98 20.66
N ARG A 404 7.73 8.81 20.95
CA ARG A 404 8.51 7.56 21.10
C ARG A 404 9.13 7.09 19.78
N ALA A 405 8.41 7.20 18.69
CA ALA A 405 8.92 6.89 17.34
C ALA A 405 10.02 7.87 16.95
N PHE A 406 9.81 9.15 17.20
CA PHE A 406 10.79 10.21 16.97
C PHE A 406 12.10 9.96 17.73
N LEU A 407 12.03 9.67 19.05
CA LEU A 407 13.22 9.34 19.86
C LEU A 407 13.96 8.09 19.36
N LYS A 408 13.25 7.10 18.81
CA LYS A 408 13.91 5.94 18.19
C LYS A 408 14.64 6.31 16.91
N ILE A 409 14.02 7.14 16.07
CA ILE A 409 14.64 7.64 14.85
C ILE A 409 15.88 8.47 15.21
N GLU A 410 15.77 9.37 16.16
CA GLU A 410 16.87 10.18 16.69
C GLU A 410 18.04 9.34 17.23
N SER A 411 17.71 8.29 18.01
CA SER A 411 18.70 7.34 18.53
C SER A 411 19.42 6.57 17.41
N LEU A 412 18.73 6.22 16.32
CA LEU A 412 19.35 5.62 15.13
C LEU A 412 20.30 6.61 14.45
N ILE A 413 19.88 7.86 14.35
CA ILE A 413 20.64 8.96 13.76
C ILE A 413 21.94 9.20 14.53
N SER A 414 21.82 9.45 15.83
CA SER A 414 22.96 9.77 16.69
C SER A 414 24.00 8.65 16.78
N ALA A 415 23.62 7.40 16.46
CA ALA A 415 24.54 6.28 16.41
C ALA A 415 25.42 6.24 15.14
N PHE A 416 25.09 7.00 14.09
CA PHE A 416 25.69 6.85 12.75
C PHE A 416 26.15 8.14 12.06
N SER A 417 25.86 9.31 12.59
CA SER A 417 26.27 10.59 11.99
C SER A 417 26.65 11.65 13.02
N ASP A 418 27.44 12.62 12.60
CA ASP A 418 27.61 13.88 13.32
C ASP A 418 26.24 14.51 13.48
N LYS A 419 25.90 14.89 14.72
CA LYS A 419 24.56 15.30 15.18
C LYS A 419 23.84 16.23 14.17
N PRO A 420 22.86 15.73 13.41
CA PRO A 420 22.07 16.58 12.54
C PRO A 420 21.25 17.57 13.40
N LYS A 421 21.10 18.80 12.91
CA LYS A 421 20.38 19.87 13.63
C LYS A 421 18.88 19.59 13.73
N ASN A 422 18.35 18.88 12.74
CA ASN A 422 16.93 18.51 12.68
C ASN A 422 16.71 17.25 11.82
N PHE A 423 15.46 16.79 11.74
CA PHE A 423 15.09 15.57 11.02
C PHE A 423 15.32 15.68 9.49
N ASN A 424 15.15 16.86 8.91
CA ASN A 424 15.35 17.08 7.47
C ASN A 424 16.84 17.09 7.11
N ASP A 425 17.70 17.69 7.95
CA ASP A 425 19.16 17.62 7.80
C ASP A 425 19.64 16.16 7.85
N PHE A 426 19.03 15.36 8.70
CA PHE A 426 19.31 13.94 8.76
C PHE A 426 18.90 13.19 7.49
N ILE A 427 17.69 13.41 7.00
CA ILE A 427 17.25 12.84 5.72
C ILE A 427 18.21 13.29 4.60
N GLY A 428 18.66 14.53 4.64
CA GLY A 428 19.70 15.07 3.73
C GLY A 428 21.02 14.31 3.84
N SER A 429 21.52 14.08 5.06
CA SER A 429 22.81 13.41 5.31
C SER A 429 22.79 11.93 4.90
N ILE A 430 21.65 11.26 5.03
CA ILE A 430 21.49 9.85 4.58
C ILE A 430 21.54 9.74 3.05
N ARG A 431 21.14 10.78 2.32
CA ARG A 431 21.10 10.75 0.84
C ARG A 431 22.44 10.38 0.21
N SER A 432 23.54 10.77 0.81
CA SER A 432 24.91 10.54 0.34
C SER A 432 25.51 9.21 0.79
N THR A 433 24.86 8.43 1.67
CA THR A 433 25.43 7.22 2.24
C THR A 433 24.99 5.96 1.52
N LYS A 434 25.89 4.98 1.36
CA LYS A 434 25.58 3.61 0.88
C LYS A 434 24.48 2.93 1.73
N LYS A 435 24.23 3.40 2.95
CA LYS A 435 23.25 2.87 3.91
C LYS A 435 21.85 3.48 3.79
N ARG A 436 21.63 4.39 2.82
CA ARG A 436 20.34 5.11 2.61
C ARG A 436 19.11 4.20 2.64
N GLY A 437 19.16 3.08 1.92
CA GLY A 437 18.03 2.15 1.82
C GLY A 437 17.58 1.59 3.17
N VAL A 438 18.54 1.18 4.02
CA VAL A 438 18.25 0.62 5.35
C VAL A 438 17.66 1.68 6.26
N PHE A 439 18.23 2.89 6.27
CA PHE A 439 17.72 3.98 7.11
C PHE A 439 16.33 4.44 6.66
N SER A 440 16.11 4.63 5.35
CA SER A 440 14.76 4.94 4.82
C SER A 440 13.73 3.90 5.28
N LYS A 441 14.07 2.62 5.20
CA LYS A 441 13.21 1.52 5.63
C LYS A 441 12.93 1.55 7.15
N LEU A 442 13.95 1.84 7.97
CA LEU A 442 13.81 1.96 9.42
C LEU A 442 12.97 3.17 9.82
N ILE A 443 13.11 4.29 9.13
CA ILE A 443 12.30 5.49 9.33
C ILE A 443 10.84 5.18 8.98
N LEU A 444 10.59 4.66 7.78
CA LEU A 444 9.24 4.31 7.32
C LEU A 444 8.52 3.34 8.29
N LYS A 445 9.24 2.38 8.88
CA LYS A 445 8.68 1.48 9.91
C LYS A 445 8.23 2.20 11.20
N ASN A 446 8.74 3.40 11.46
CA ASN A 446 8.41 4.19 12.66
C ASN A 446 7.45 5.35 12.36
N LEU A 447 7.17 5.66 11.10
CA LEU A 447 6.11 6.60 10.73
C LEU A 447 4.74 5.96 10.92
N LYS A 448 3.73 6.80 11.15
CA LYS A 448 2.34 6.35 11.10
C LYS A 448 1.95 6.08 9.63
N ARG A 449 0.89 5.32 9.44
CA ARG A 449 0.30 5.16 8.10
C ARG A 449 -0.62 6.33 7.81
N ALA A 450 -0.71 6.69 6.54
CA ALA A 450 -1.74 7.61 6.10
C ALA A 450 -3.11 6.94 6.15
N GLU A 451 -4.15 7.70 6.50
CA GLU A 451 -5.53 7.23 6.67
C GLU A 451 -6.51 8.25 6.07
N TYR A 452 -7.65 7.77 5.60
CA TYR A 452 -8.75 8.63 5.17
C TYR A 452 -9.60 9.09 6.36
N SER A 453 -10.01 10.37 6.35
CA SER A 453 -10.81 10.98 7.42
C SER A 453 -11.56 12.23 6.92
N LEU A 454 -12.67 12.60 7.57
CA LEU A 454 -13.32 13.90 7.36
C LEU A 454 -12.57 15.05 8.03
N THR A 455 -11.79 14.78 9.06
CA THR A 455 -11.02 15.81 9.75
C THR A 455 -9.69 15.99 9.06
N ASN A 456 -9.38 17.21 8.64
CA ASN A 456 -8.06 17.54 8.11
C ASN A 456 -7.00 17.53 9.23
N LYS A 457 -5.92 16.79 9.06
CA LYS A 457 -4.74 16.75 9.96
C LYS A 457 -3.44 17.01 9.21
N GLY A 458 -3.54 17.36 7.93
CA GLY A 458 -2.39 17.50 7.05
C GLY A 458 -1.73 16.17 6.68
N HIS A 459 -0.69 16.28 5.87
CA HIS A 459 0.09 15.12 5.41
C HIS A 459 1.58 15.32 5.70
N TYR A 460 2.03 14.86 6.89
CA TYR A 460 3.40 15.05 7.37
C TYR A 460 4.48 14.64 6.36
N GLY A 461 4.36 13.48 5.74
CA GLY A 461 5.37 12.97 4.79
C GLY A 461 5.52 13.84 3.53
N LEU A 462 4.47 14.56 3.13
CA LEU A 462 4.47 15.48 1.97
C LEU A 462 4.69 16.93 2.37
N SER A 463 4.65 17.26 3.66
CA SER A 463 4.67 18.62 4.19
C SER A 463 3.51 19.48 3.67
N PHE A 464 2.31 18.89 3.58
CA PHE A 464 1.10 19.59 3.15
C PHE A 464 0.14 19.79 4.32
N ASP A 465 -0.40 21.00 4.47
CA ASP A 465 -1.39 21.34 5.48
C ASP A 465 -2.75 20.73 5.19
N THR A 466 -3.06 20.48 3.92
CA THR A 466 -4.26 19.79 3.46
C THR A 466 -3.93 18.91 2.26
N TYR A 467 -4.52 17.73 2.23
CA TYR A 467 -4.28 16.79 1.14
C TYR A 467 -5.45 15.82 0.98
N ILE A 468 -5.84 15.56 -0.26
CA ILE A 468 -6.80 14.51 -0.64
C ILE A 468 -6.20 13.64 -1.74
N HIS A 469 -6.79 12.48 -1.97
CA HIS A 469 -6.60 11.75 -3.22
C HIS A 469 -7.70 12.17 -4.20
N PHE A 470 -7.29 12.50 -5.43
CA PHE A 470 -8.19 13.01 -6.48
C PHE A 470 -7.87 12.42 -7.86
N THR A 471 -6.62 12.03 -8.08
CA THR A 471 -6.06 11.76 -9.41
C THR A 471 -6.22 10.31 -9.90
N SER A 472 -7.00 9.47 -9.19
CA SER A 472 -7.20 8.07 -9.62
C SER A 472 -8.63 7.55 -9.36
N PRO A 473 -9.67 8.15 -9.94
CA PRO A 473 -11.07 7.80 -9.67
C PRO A 473 -11.50 6.46 -10.28
N ILE A 474 -10.79 5.92 -11.29
CA ILE A 474 -11.09 4.61 -11.87
C ILE A 474 -10.80 3.50 -10.86
N ARG A 475 -9.77 3.69 -10.01
CA ARG A 475 -9.26 2.64 -9.14
C ARG A 475 -9.33 2.94 -7.64
N ARG A 476 -9.79 4.11 -7.21
CA ARG A 476 -9.99 4.47 -5.80
C ARG A 476 -11.33 5.18 -5.58
N TYR A 477 -12.16 4.62 -4.73
CA TYR A 477 -13.46 5.21 -4.42
C TYR A 477 -13.37 6.57 -3.70
N ALA A 478 -12.31 6.81 -2.92
CA ALA A 478 -12.09 8.11 -2.28
C ALA A 478 -11.96 9.24 -3.30
N ASP A 479 -11.26 8.98 -4.40
CA ASP A 479 -11.09 9.93 -5.51
C ASP A 479 -12.42 10.16 -6.24
N LEU A 480 -13.15 9.10 -6.55
CA LEU A 480 -14.48 9.18 -7.16
C LEU A 480 -15.44 10.03 -6.32
N HIS A 481 -15.43 9.84 -5.00
CA HIS A 481 -16.23 10.67 -4.09
C HIS A 481 -15.82 12.16 -4.15
N CYS A 482 -14.51 12.45 -4.15
CA CYS A 482 -14.01 13.83 -4.27
C CYS A 482 -14.34 14.46 -5.63
N HIS A 483 -14.37 13.68 -6.71
CA HIS A 483 -14.84 14.15 -8.04
C HIS A 483 -16.30 14.58 -8.01
N ARG A 484 -17.19 13.84 -7.34
CA ARG A 484 -18.60 14.23 -7.16
C ARG A 484 -18.72 15.56 -6.41
N LEU A 485 -17.96 15.72 -5.34
CA LEU A 485 -17.94 16.98 -4.60
C LEU A 485 -17.47 18.15 -5.47
N LEU A 486 -16.42 17.93 -6.28
CA LEU A 486 -15.93 18.97 -7.20
C LEU A 486 -16.97 19.32 -8.26
N LYS A 487 -17.63 18.34 -8.86
CA LYS A 487 -18.70 18.56 -9.84
C LYS A 487 -19.86 19.39 -9.23
N ASN A 488 -20.25 19.08 -8.00
CA ASN A 488 -21.27 19.87 -7.28
C ASN A 488 -20.79 21.31 -7.03
N VAL A 489 -19.52 21.49 -6.66
CA VAL A 489 -18.93 22.84 -6.46
C VAL A 489 -18.90 23.64 -7.76
N LEU A 490 -18.52 23.04 -8.88
CA LEU A 490 -18.47 23.70 -10.20
C LEU A 490 -19.87 24.06 -10.70
N ASN A 491 -20.88 23.24 -10.42
CA ASN A 491 -22.27 23.44 -10.82
C ASN A 491 -23.08 24.25 -9.79
N ASN A 492 -22.45 24.80 -8.73
CA ASN A 492 -23.11 25.52 -7.63
C ASN A 492 -24.24 24.72 -6.94
N GLN A 493 -24.10 23.40 -6.89
CA GLN A 493 -25.06 22.49 -6.26
C GLN A 493 -24.72 22.26 -4.79
N LYS A 494 -25.73 21.92 -3.98
CA LYS A 494 -25.53 21.58 -2.56
C LYS A 494 -24.78 20.26 -2.42
N THR A 495 -23.77 20.24 -1.55
CA THR A 495 -23.03 19.02 -1.21
C THR A 495 -23.83 18.10 -0.27
N PRO A 496 -23.66 16.76 -0.35
CA PRO A 496 -24.40 15.80 0.49
C PRO A 496 -24.14 15.98 1.99
N GLN A 497 -25.10 15.54 2.81
CA GLN A 497 -25.01 15.62 4.28
C GLN A 497 -24.02 14.59 4.86
N ILE A 498 -23.36 14.97 5.96
CA ILE A 498 -22.23 14.27 6.62
C ILE A 498 -22.54 12.85 7.12
N GLY A 499 -23.79 12.50 7.40
CA GLY A 499 -24.13 11.25 8.13
C GLY A 499 -23.82 9.94 7.44
N SER A 500 -23.67 9.91 6.10
CA SER A 500 -23.34 8.71 5.31
C SER A 500 -21.83 8.53 5.09
N VAL A 501 -21.05 9.60 5.13
CA VAL A 501 -19.64 9.63 4.73
C VAL A 501 -18.73 8.87 5.71
N ASP A 502 -19.04 8.86 7.00
CA ASP A 502 -18.28 8.08 8.00
C ASP A 502 -18.28 6.59 7.72
N LYS A 503 -19.40 6.04 7.24
CA LYS A 503 -19.50 4.62 6.84
C LYS A 503 -18.64 4.35 5.60
N ILE A 504 -18.66 5.28 4.65
CA ILE A 504 -17.83 5.22 3.44
C ILE A 504 -16.35 5.20 3.83
N ILE A 505 -15.89 6.14 4.65
CA ILE A 505 -14.50 6.24 5.11
C ILE A 505 -14.05 4.97 5.83
N LYS A 506 -14.89 4.46 6.73
CA LYS A 506 -14.58 3.20 7.42
C LYS A 506 -14.38 2.05 6.44
N LYS A 507 -15.25 1.95 5.42
CA LYS A 507 -15.17 0.91 4.38
C LYS A 507 -13.91 1.05 3.54
N ILE A 508 -13.62 2.26 3.05
CA ILE A 508 -12.43 2.56 2.23
C ILE A 508 -11.15 2.22 3.00
N ASN A 509 -11.00 2.67 4.26
CA ASN A 509 -9.82 2.37 5.07
C ASN A 509 -9.64 0.86 5.31
N GLN A 510 -10.72 0.12 5.53
CA GLN A 510 -10.67 -1.33 5.69
C GLN A 510 -10.23 -2.04 4.41
N ASN A 511 -10.78 -1.63 3.26
CA ASN A 511 -10.44 -2.23 1.97
C ASN A 511 -9.03 -1.84 1.49
N GLU A 512 -8.59 -0.60 1.74
CA GLU A 512 -7.20 -0.20 1.50
C GLU A 512 -6.22 -1.05 2.32
N GLN A 513 -6.50 -1.27 3.61
CA GLN A 513 -5.67 -2.13 4.45
C GLN A 513 -5.66 -3.58 3.95
N LYS A 514 -6.82 -4.09 3.50
CA LYS A 514 -6.95 -5.41 2.88
C LYS A 514 -6.10 -5.52 1.62
N ALA A 515 -6.18 -4.51 0.73
CA ALA A 515 -5.39 -4.44 -0.50
C ALA A 515 -3.89 -4.48 -0.21
N LYS A 516 -3.42 -3.64 0.72
CA LYS A 516 -2.00 -3.59 1.11
C LYS A 516 -1.52 -4.89 1.76
N ASN A 517 -2.35 -5.54 2.55
CA ASN A 517 -2.02 -6.84 3.15
C ASN A 517 -1.91 -7.93 2.08
N ALA A 518 -2.82 -7.95 1.10
CA ALA A 518 -2.81 -8.90 0.00
C ALA A 518 -1.54 -8.74 -0.86
N GLU A 519 -1.21 -7.52 -1.26
CA GLU A 519 0.01 -7.19 -2.00
C GLU A 519 1.28 -7.60 -1.24
N ASN A 520 1.37 -7.25 0.04
CA ASN A 520 2.51 -7.60 0.89
C ASN A 520 2.67 -9.12 1.02
N GLU A 521 1.57 -9.87 1.17
CA GLU A 521 1.61 -11.32 1.28
C GLU A 521 2.01 -11.98 -0.04
N TYR A 522 1.47 -11.52 -1.16
CA TYR A 522 1.87 -11.95 -2.50
C TYR A 522 3.37 -11.75 -2.71
N ASN A 523 3.86 -10.53 -2.51
CA ASN A 523 5.27 -10.18 -2.65
C ASN A 523 6.16 -11.03 -1.73
N ARG A 524 5.72 -11.27 -0.48
CA ARG A 524 6.42 -12.13 0.46
C ARG A 524 6.54 -13.56 -0.04
N LEU A 525 5.46 -14.15 -0.58
CA LEU A 525 5.47 -15.51 -1.10
C LEU A 525 6.41 -15.66 -2.30
N LYS A 526 6.36 -14.72 -3.25
CA LYS A 526 7.27 -14.72 -4.41
C LYS A 526 8.73 -14.56 -3.99
N LYS A 527 9.03 -13.69 -3.00
CA LYS A 527 10.39 -13.55 -2.44
C LYS A 527 10.88 -14.83 -1.76
N ILE A 528 10.04 -15.50 -1.00
CA ILE A 528 10.38 -16.78 -0.37
C ILE A 528 10.63 -17.83 -1.45
N LYS A 529 9.79 -17.91 -2.51
CA LYS A 529 9.98 -18.84 -3.63
C LYS A 529 11.31 -18.58 -4.34
N TYR A 530 11.66 -17.31 -4.60
CA TYR A 530 12.97 -16.94 -5.17
C TYR A 530 14.15 -17.40 -4.31
N ILE A 531 14.08 -17.15 -3.00
CA ILE A 531 15.13 -17.54 -2.06
C ILE A 531 15.28 -19.07 -2.01
N LYS A 532 14.17 -19.83 -2.01
CA LYS A 532 14.18 -21.29 -2.06
C LYS A 532 14.83 -21.83 -3.31
N LEU A 533 14.50 -21.27 -4.48
CA LEU A 533 15.10 -21.66 -5.76
C LEU A 533 16.60 -21.36 -5.85
N ASN A 534 17.11 -20.45 -5.01
CA ASN A 534 18.50 -20.02 -4.97
C ASN A 534 19.18 -20.33 -3.64
N GLN A 535 18.74 -21.35 -2.89
CA GLN A 535 19.25 -21.62 -1.53
C GLN A 535 20.73 -21.99 -1.48
N GLU A 536 21.30 -22.47 -2.60
CA GLU A 536 22.75 -22.78 -2.71
C GLU A 536 23.63 -21.51 -2.81
N LYS A 537 23.01 -20.35 -3.06
CA LYS A 537 23.74 -19.08 -3.16
C LYS A 537 24.11 -18.52 -1.80
N ILE A 538 25.24 -17.83 -1.78
CA ILE A 538 25.62 -16.93 -0.67
C ILE A 538 25.09 -15.55 -0.99
N PHE A 539 24.13 -15.07 -0.19
CA PHE A 539 23.49 -13.77 -0.36
C PHE A 539 24.26 -12.66 0.35
N SER A 540 24.35 -11.49 -0.29
CA SER A 540 24.75 -10.26 0.38
C SER A 540 23.55 -9.75 1.20
N CYS A 541 23.79 -9.53 2.48
CA CYS A 541 22.76 -9.11 3.44
C CYS A 541 23.20 -7.87 4.18
N THR A 542 22.25 -7.00 4.54
CA THR A 542 22.50 -5.81 5.37
C THR A 542 21.80 -5.96 6.73
N ILE A 543 22.48 -5.64 7.82
CA ILE A 543 21.93 -5.74 9.17
C ILE A 543 20.84 -4.65 9.37
N GLU A 544 19.61 -5.07 9.68
CA GLU A 544 18.49 -4.17 9.98
C GLU A 544 18.24 -3.98 11.48
N SER A 545 18.49 -5.02 12.29
CA SER A 545 18.24 -4.98 13.72
C SER A 545 19.07 -6.03 14.45
N LEU A 546 19.41 -5.74 15.70
CA LEU A 546 20.25 -6.56 16.56
C LEU A 546 19.53 -6.92 17.85
N SER A 547 19.64 -8.17 18.26
CA SER A 547 19.21 -8.64 19.57
C SER A 547 20.24 -9.60 20.18
N LYS A 548 20.05 -10.01 21.42
CA LYS A 548 20.97 -10.97 22.08
C LYS A 548 21.01 -12.34 21.42
N LYS A 549 19.90 -12.78 20.79
CA LYS A 549 19.74 -14.14 20.26
C LYS A 549 19.75 -14.21 18.74
N TYR A 550 19.42 -13.11 18.06
CA TYR A 550 19.31 -13.08 16.60
C TYR A 550 19.59 -11.69 16.04
N ILE A 551 19.99 -11.67 14.79
CA ILE A 551 20.18 -10.51 13.93
C ILE A 551 19.08 -10.56 12.85
N LEU A 552 18.38 -9.48 12.63
CA LEU A 552 17.54 -9.33 11.44
C LEU A 552 18.43 -8.77 10.33
N VAL A 553 18.49 -9.49 9.24
CA VAL A 553 19.25 -9.10 8.05
C VAL A 553 18.28 -8.94 6.87
N ASN A 554 18.52 -7.93 6.04
CA ASN A 554 17.87 -7.80 4.75
C ASN A 554 18.72 -8.53 3.70
N ILE A 555 18.14 -9.52 3.03
CA ILE A 555 18.74 -10.13 1.84
C ILE A 555 18.62 -9.10 0.71
N ASN A 556 19.74 -8.50 0.28
CA ASN A 556 19.73 -7.30 -0.56
C ASN A 556 19.07 -7.58 -1.93
N GLU A 557 19.41 -8.70 -2.58
CA GLU A 557 18.84 -9.08 -3.89
C GLU A 557 17.33 -9.30 -3.85
N ALA A 558 16.81 -9.82 -2.70
CA ALA A 558 15.38 -10.11 -2.54
C ALA A 558 14.61 -8.98 -1.84
N ASN A 559 15.30 -7.99 -1.30
CA ASN A 559 14.71 -7.00 -0.39
C ASN A 559 13.80 -7.69 0.65
N PHE A 560 14.34 -8.73 1.31
CA PHE A 560 13.60 -9.62 2.21
C PHE A 560 14.30 -9.72 3.57
N THR A 561 13.55 -9.47 4.65
CA THR A 561 14.10 -9.57 6.01
C THR A 561 14.10 -11.02 6.50
N ALA A 562 15.29 -11.55 6.79
CA ALA A 562 15.52 -12.88 7.34
C ALA A 562 16.10 -12.79 8.76
N THR A 563 16.06 -13.92 9.48
CA THR A 563 16.61 -14.03 10.83
C THR A 563 17.87 -14.87 10.82
N LEU A 564 18.99 -14.31 11.33
CA LEU A 564 20.24 -15.00 11.56
C LEU A 564 20.42 -15.19 13.06
N SER A 565 20.57 -16.44 13.54
CA SER A 565 20.92 -16.68 14.95
C SER A 565 22.32 -16.18 15.26
N THR A 566 22.49 -15.53 16.41
CA THR A 566 23.83 -15.12 16.88
C THR A 566 24.77 -16.31 17.14
N SER A 567 24.23 -17.53 17.31
CA SER A 567 25.03 -18.77 17.41
C SER A 567 25.82 -19.12 16.15
N TYR A 568 25.42 -18.59 14.99
CA TYR A 568 26.19 -18.75 13.74
C TYR A 568 27.36 -17.77 13.60
N LEU A 569 27.45 -16.77 14.47
CA LEU A 569 28.65 -15.93 14.56
C LEU A 569 29.74 -16.70 15.28
N LYS A 570 30.47 -17.54 14.54
CA LYS A 570 31.56 -18.39 15.06
C LYS A 570 32.68 -17.55 15.69
N HIS A 571 33.39 -18.13 16.65
CA HIS A 571 34.63 -17.64 17.25
C HIS A 571 34.51 -16.59 18.35
N ASP A 572 33.31 -16.17 18.79
CA ASP A 572 33.18 -15.25 19.92
C ASP A 572 31.81 -15.31 20.61
N ARG A 573 31.72 -14.74 21.82
CA ARG A 573 30.46 -14.44 22.51
C ARG A 573 30.15 -12.95 22.34
N TYR A 574 28.97 -12.65 21.80
CA TYR A 574 28.59 -11.28 21.48
C TYR A 574 27.65 -10.68 22.52
N ARG A 575 27.96 -9.45 22.96
CA ARG A 575 27.08 -8.65 23.83
C ARG A 575 26.43 -7.54 23.05
N LEU A 576 25.12 -7.33 23.28
CA LEU A 576 24.39 -6.20 22.71
C LEU A 576 24.82 -4.92 23.45
N ALA A 577 25.28 -3.93 22.71
CA ALA A 577 25.63 -2.61 23.25
C ALA A 577 24.41 -1.94 23.93
N ARG A 578 24.65 -1.03 24.87
CA ARG A 578 23.59 -0.34 25.64
C ARG A 578 22.59 0.39 24.72
N ASN A 579 23.06 0.99 23.65
CA ASN A 579 22.23 1.66 22.63
C ASN A 579 21.47 0.71 21.71
N LYS A 580 21.69 -0.61 21.79
CA LYS A 580 21.10 -1.67 20.95
C LYS A 580 21.42 -1.59 19.44
N HIS A 581 22.41 -0.80 19.05
CA HIS A 581 22.78 -0.61 17.63
C HIS A 581 24.04 -1.37 17.22
N ALA A 582 24.69 -2.06 18.16
CA ALA A 582 25.87 -2.88 17.92
C ALA A 582 25.86 -4.18 18.74
N LEU A 583 26.42 -5.25 18.17
CA LEU A 583 26.88 -6.45 18.86
C LEU A 583 28.39 -6.40 18.94
N VAL A 584 28.96 -6.50 20.14
CA VAL A 584 30.40 -6.42 20.38
C VAL A 584 30.88 -7.77 20.87
N GLY A 585 31.91 -8.32 20.24
CA GLY A 585 32.58 -9.56 20.65
C GLY A 585 33.32 -9.35 21.97
N GLN A 586 33.28 -10.36 22.82
CA GLN A 586 33.91 -10.30 24.16
C GLN A 586 35.44 -10.48 24.11
N PHE A 587 35.91 -11.25 23.14
CA PHE A 587 37.33 -11.64 23.02
C PHE A 587 37.99 -11.07 21.76
N SER A 588 37.25 -11.01 20.64
CA SER A 588 37.79 -10.57 19.34
C SER A 588 37.68 -9.08 19.09
N ASN A 589 36.99 -8.33 19.95
CA ASN A 589 36.62 -6.93 19.70
C ASN A 589 35.85 -6.70 18.37
N LYS A 590 35.47 -7.76 17.68
CA LYS A 590 34.70 -7.67 16.42
C LYS A 590 33.31 -7.08 16.70
N THR A 591 32.96 -6.08 15.95
CA THR A 591 31.70 -5.37 16.16
C THR A 591 30.82 -5.48 14.91
N TYR A 592 29.54 -5.80 15.11
CA TYR A 592 28.51 -5.77 14.06
C TYR A 592 27.54 -4.64 14.36
N LYS A 593 27.31 -3.75 13.41
CA LYS A 593 26.43 -2.58 13.55
C LYS A 593 25.26 -2.67 12.58
N ILE A 594 24.16 -1.98 12.89
CA ILE A 594 23.06 -1.79 11.96
C ILE A 594 23.61 -1.12 10.70
N GLY A 595 23.23 -1.64 9.53
CA GLY A 595 23.71 -1.19 8.22
C GLY A 595 25.03 -1.81 7.75
N ASP A 596 25.65 -2.70 8.54
CA ASP A 596 26.81 -3.48 8.06
C ASP A 596 26.40 -4.59 7.12
N GLU A 597 27.26 -4.92 6.17
CA GLU A 597 27.04 -5.98 5.19
C GLU A 597 27.59 -7.32 5.72
N LEU A 598 26.83 -8.37 5.45
CA LEU A 598 27.19 -9.75 5.75
C LEU A 598 26.96 -10.63 4.52
N LYS A 599 27.73 -11.70 4.40
CA LYS A 599 27.47 -12.80 3.47
C LYS A 599 26.82 -13.95 4.22
N VAL A 600 25.65 -14.39 3.78
CA VAL A 600 24.83 -15.38 4.50
C VAL A 600 24.35 -16.48 3.54
N GLY A 601 24.56 -17.73 3.91
CA GLY A 601 23.93 -18.90 3.27
C GLY A 601 22.58 -19.21 3.94
N ILE A 602 21.67 -19.80 3.19
CA ILE A 602 20.32 -20.14 3.68
C ILE A 602 20.30 -21.58 4.17
N ASN A 603 20.06 -21.77 5.45
CA ASN A 603 19.97 -23.09 6.08
C ASN A 603 18.56 -23.68 6.09
N LYS A 604 17.54 -22.80 6.20
CA LYS A 604 16.13 -23.19 6.28
C LYS A 604 15.26 -22.04 5.74
N CYS A 605 14.40 -22.36 4.77
CA CYS A 605 13.50 -21.41 4.16
C CYS A 605 12.03 -21.86 4.31
#